data_b0191e7b7cefd5b6083301d0d1546197
#
_entry.id   b0191e7b7cefd5b6083301d0d1546197
#
_cell.length_a   1.000
_cell.length_b   1.000
_cell.length_c   1.000
_cell.angle_alpha   90.00
_cell.angle_beta   90.00
_cell.angle_gamma   90.00
#
_symmetry.space_group_name_H-M   'P 1'
#
loop_
_entity.id
_entity.type
_entity.pdbx_description
1 polymer ?
#
loop_
_entity_poly.entity_id
_entity_poly.type
_entity_poly.pdbx_seq_one_letter_code
_entity_poly.pdbx_strand_id
1 'polypeptide(L)'
;ASAMDNDSISVMSHLLDYYSKVPQERIYLHTDRPYYMVGDTIWFRAHLLDAATRIPVSRSRYVYVELYEQNADTLVQRMKVRCDSNGVFANAMFLSKTMTSGSYTMVAYTQWMRNFGSDYFCYKPIYVTAKTGDDRYVSCVEAPIALLSSPLLEVKQRKGQLLIRMSDASESDTLTCVIYGGGNLVETPYVGSRVLRIGMSRLRPGVVTVAMIRPQDKLVLASCETQIASRDSICVSMKSQMTEGKKMPIASTLTLTDQEGRPLKGTFSVSVTDYDVVKPDTLQPTLSQWAVSRRDGVYPLADMLRGRYPQMTYPIETEQRITGRVKGTLKSKLKNPSLLVVNPMRAYYNRFELGDSSSFSMEIDCPEGAEWVLEGAKKNGRTSLVQLEIDKQSFPQISLPIYSIRESSSLNSFMKQSKLQQMFSRNVEIELPEFVRIGKYQKKQKKNFMNIEAVRGIPQDDPRLEWATTMRVLMSQLGIWVTITPEGEQHMQNVVCYIDNFKETDHSIVLQTNPSDVKSIEYFPKNRSENGVFGVRFSPNGTIPGVLFIFLKDGSEIKRRNHLLSMAKVQPLGYRYNMEFYSPQY
;
A
#
# COMPACT_ATOMS: atom_id res chain seq x y z
N ALA A 1 -13.73 -11.03 -58.07
CA ALA A 1 -13.75 -10.97 -56.63
C ALA A 1 -12.32 -10.71 -56.18
N SER A 2 -11.94 -9.44 -56.05
CA SER A 2 -10.66 -9.01 -55.53
C SER A 2 -10.70 -9.13 -54.01
N ALA A 3 -9.71 -9.82 -53.43
CA ALA A 3 -9.45 -9.80 -52.02
C ALA A 3 -9.20 -8.34 -51.60
N MET A 4 -10.12 -7.78 -50.81
CA MET A 4 -9.90 -6.52 -50.14
C MET A 4 -8.83 -6.79 -49.07
N ASP A 5 -7.71 -6.12 -49.21
CA ASP A 5 -6.63 -6.10 -48.22
C ASP A 5 -7.19 -5.68 -46.86
N ASN A 6 -7.07 -6.61 -45.94
CA ASN A 6 -7.58 -6.52 -44.56
C ASN A 6 -6.57 -5.77 -43.64
N ASP A 7 -5.71 -4.90 -44.18
CA ASP A 7 -4.53 -4.36 -43.49
C ASP A 7 -4.59 -2.89 -43.06
N SER A 8 -5.74 -2.23 -43.16
CA SER A 8 -5.88 -0.90 -42.54
C SER A 8 -6.54 -0.98 -41.18
N ILE A 9 -5.87 -1.61 -40.23
CA ILE A 9 -6.24 -1.43 -38.83
C ILE A 9 -6.10 0.06 -38.52
N SER A 10 -7.21 0.70 -38.20
CA SER A 10 -7.29 2.13 -37.84
C SER A 10 -6.33 2.48 -36.73
N VAL A 11 -5.73 3.67 -36.77
CA VAL A 11 -4.88 4.18 -35.67
C VAL A 11 -5.62 4.10 -34.34
N MET A 12 -6.93 4.40 -34.37
CA MET A 12 -7.79 4.32 -33.19
C MET A 12 -7.83 2.91 -32.58
N SER A 13 -7.86 1.86 -33.40
CA SER A 13 -7.89 0.48 -32.87
C SER A 13 -6.60 0.10 -32.14
N HIS A 14 -5.44 0.58 -32.61
CA HIS A 14 -4.16 0.38 -31.89
C HIS A 14 -4.14 1.11 -30.55
N LEU A 15 -4.69 2.31 -30.48
CA LEU A 15 -4.78 3.09 -29.25
C LEU A 15 -5.71 2.41 -28.23
N LEU A 16 -6.88 1.95 -28.68
CA LEU A 16 -7.83 1.23 -27.83
C LEU A 16 -7.26 -0.09 -27.32
N ASP A 17 -6.56 -0.84 -28.18
CA ASP A 17 -5.90 -2.08 -27.80
C ASP A 17 -4.83 -1.82 -26.73
N TYR A 18 -4.04 -0.76 -26.90
CA TYR A 18 -3.05 -0.37 -25.89
C TYR A 18 -3.70 -0.01 -24.56
N TYR A 19 -4.75 0.83 -24.55
CA TYR A 19 -5.46 1.18 -23.32
C TYR A 19 -6.05 -0.02 -22.60
N SER A 20 -6.50 -1.03 -23.35
CA SER A 20 -7.03 -2.26 -22.75
C SER A 20 -5.97 -3.15 -22.12
N LYS A 21 -4.80 -3.25 -22.77
CA LYS A 21 -3.67 -4.11 -22.32
C LYS A 21 -2.79 -3.45 -21.27
N VAL A 22 -2.69 -2.11 -21.31
CA VAL A 22 -1.86 -1.30 -20.40
C VAL A 22 -2.74 -0.24 -19.72
N PRO A 23 -3.73 -0.65 -18.91
CA PRO A 23 -4.57 0.30 -18.19
C PRO A 23 -3.71 1.08 -17.20
N GLN A 24 -3.80 2.39 -17.19
CA GLN A 24 -3.04 3.23 -16.26
C GLN A 24 -3.95 3.77 -15.17
N GLU A 25 -3.40 3.90 -13.98
CA GLU A 25 -4.09 4.40 -12.80
C GLU A 25 -3.52 5.74 -12.40
N ARG A 26 -4.34 6.62 -11.87
CA ARG A 26 -3.96 7.91 -11.29
C ARG A 26 -4.57 8.07 -9.92
N ILE A 27 -3.84 8.71 -9.03
CA ILE A 27 -4.33 8.99 -7.68
C ILE A 27 -4.40 10.50 -7.48
N TYR A 28 -5.52 10.94 -6.91
CA TYR A 28 -5.64 12.26 -6.29
C TYR A 28 -5.81 12.07 -4.79
N LEU A 29 -4.97 12.73 -4.00
CA LEU A 29 -4.99 12.64 -2.55
C LEU A 29 -5.66 13.88 -1.96
N HIS A 30 -6.81 13.71 -1.32
CA HIS A 30 -7.50 14.75 -0.57
C HIS A 30 -7.18 14.61 0.91
N THR A 31 -6.76 15.69 1.56
CA THR A 31 -6.50 15.77 3.00
C THR A 31 -7.49 16.73 3.65
N ASP A 32 -7.76 16.55 4.94
CA ASP A 32 -8.67 17.41 5.69
C ASP A 32 -8.14 18.85 5.84
N ARG A 33 -6.81 19.03 5.87
CA ARG A 33 -6.15 20.33 6.03
C ARG A 33 -4.85 20.39 5.24
N PRO A 34 -4.33 21.57 4.89
CA PRO A 34 -3.03 21.72 4.24
C PRO A 34 -1.86 21.77 5.23
N TYR A 35 -2.11 22.05 6.51
CA TYR A 35 -1.11 22.16 7.56
C TYR A 35 -1.61 21.59 8.90
N TYR A 36 -0.67 21.12 9.71
CA TYR A 36 -0.91 20.36 10.93
C TYR A 36 0.06 20.76 12.04
N MET A 37 -0.31 20.45 13.27
CA MET A 37 0.63 20.46 14.39
C MET A 37 1.21 19.07 14.61
N VAL A 38 2.40 18.99 15.21
CA VAL A 38 2.91 17.72 15.71
C VAL A 38 1.92 17.13 16.72
N GLY A 39 1.64 15.85 16.61
CA GLY A 39 0.61 15.16 17.38
C GLY A 39 -0.79 15.19 16.77
N ASP A 40 -0.99 15.94 15.67
CA ASP A 40 -2.24 15.89 14.91
C ASP A 40 -2.38 14.60 14.10
N THR A 41 -3.57 14.40 13.59
CA THR A 41 -3.87 13.31 12.65
C THR A 41 -4.25 13.89 11.30
N ILE A 42 -3.58 13.45 10.25
CA ILE A 42 -3.94 13.75 8.87
C ILE A 42 -5.04 12.77 8.47
N TRP A 43 -6.24 13.27 8.21
CA TRP A 43 -7.30 12.50 7.58
C TRP A 43 -7.21 12.66 6.07
N PHE A 44 -7.25 11.56 5.35
CA PHE A 44 -7.12 11.61 3.90
C PHE A 44 -8.00 10.60 3.18
N ARG A 45 -8.31 10.93 1.93
CA ARG A 45 -8.93 10.03 0.97
C ARG A 45 -8.11 10.03 -0.32
N ALA A 46 -7.75 8.85 -0.79
CA ALA A 46 -7.14 8.66 -2.09
C ALA A 46 -8.22 8.28 -3.12
N HIS A 47 -8.37 9.11 -4.14
CA HIS A 47 -9.25 8.84 -5.28
C HIS A 47 -8.44 8.16 -6.37
N LEU A 48 -8.69 6.87 -6.60
CA LEU A 48 -8.04 6.09 -7.64
C LEU A 48 -8.88 6.15 -8.91
N LEU A 49 -8.29 6.64 -9.99
CA LEU A 49 -8.95 6.87 -11.28
C LEU A 49 -8.23 6.08 -12.38
N ASP A 50 -9.00 5.63 -13.37
CA ASP A 50 -8.43 5.23 -14.66
C ASP A 50 -7.91 6.47 -15.38
N ALA A 51 -6.66 6.43 -15.82
CA ALA A 51 -5.99 7.59 -16.39
C ALA A 51 -6.61 8.04 -17.73
N ALA A 52 -7.05 7.10 -18.55
CA ALA A 52 -7.61 7.42 -19.87
C ALA A 52 -9.05 7.95 -19.79
N THR A 53 -9.88 7.36 -18.92
CA THR A 53 -11.31 7.68 -18.82
C THR A 53 -11.65 8.63 -17.68
N ARG A 54 -10.78 8.77 -16.69
CA ARG A 54 -10.97 9.53 -15.45
C ARG A 54 -12.12 9.04 -14.59
N ILE A 55 -12.52 7.80 -14.79
CA ILE A 55 -13.56 7.15 -14.00
C ILE A 55 -12.91 6.49 -12.78
N PRO A 56 -13.55 6.55 -11.59
CA PRO A 56 -13.07 5.80 -10.43
C PRO A 56 -12.93 4.31 -10.74
N VAL A 57 -11.83 3.72 -10.32
CA VAL A 57 -11.53 2.29 -10.51
C VAL A 57 -11.03 1.68 -9.21
N SER A 58 -11.15 0.36 -9.12
CA SER A 58 -10.66 -0.45 -8.01
C SER A 58 -9.91 -1.69 -8.50
N ARG A 59 -9.19 -1.56 -9.64
CA ARG A 59 -8.36 -2.65 -10.17
C ARG A 59 -7.28 -3.02 -9.16
N SER A 60 -6.52 -2.01 -8.69
CA SER A 60 -5.65 -2.17 -7.53
C SER A 60 -6.47 -2.06 -6.25
N ARG A 61 -6.39 -3.08 -5.40
CA ARG A 61 -7.12 -3.11 -4.12
C ARG A 61 -6.39 -2.40 -3.00
N TYR A 62 -5.15 -1.98 -3.23
CA TYR A 62 -4.29 -1.34 -2.24
C TYR A 62 -3.66 -0.08 -2.80
N VAL A 63 -3.67 0.97 -1.97
CA VAL A 63 -2.93 2.21 -2.19
C VAL A 63 -1.87 2.34 -1.10
N TYR A 64 -0.65 2.64 -1.49
CA TYR A 64 0.44 2.97 -0.59
C TYR A 64 0.43 4.48 -0.37
N VAL A 65 0.53 4.90 0.87
CA VAL A 65 0.63 6.31 1.26
C VAL A 65 1.84 6.45 2.17
N GLU A 66 2.76 7.29 1.75
CA GLU A 66 4.03 7.53 2.43
C GLU A 66 4.15 9.01 2.79
N LEU A 67 4.78 9.30 3.92
CA LEU A 67 5.11 10.65 4.35
C LEU A 67 6.62 10.83 4.35
N TYR A 68 7.09 11.84 3.62
CA TYR A 68 8.50 12.20 3.52
C TYR A 68 8.74 13.58 4.11
N GLU A 69 9.88 13.76 4.76
CA GLU A 69 10.40 15.08 5.11
C GLU A 69 11.09 15.69 3.89
N GLN A 70 10.65 16.89 3.48
CA GLN A 70 11.08 17.50 2.21
C GLN A 70 12.58 17.84 2.17
N ASN A 71 13.15 18.30 3.29
CA ASN A 71 14.54 18.75 3.31
C ASN A 71 15.57 17.61 3.31
N ALA A 72 15.20 16.47 3.85
CA ALA A 72 16.11 15.34 4.03
C ALA A 72 15.80 14.15 3.08
N ASP A 73 14.77 14.25 2.23
CA ASP A 73 14.25 13.14 1.40
C ASP A 73 14.04 11.85 2.23
N THR A 74 13.71 12.03 3.52
CA THR A 74 13.66 10.92 4.47
C THR A 74 12.23 10.42 4.64
N LEU A 75 12.02 9.13 4.47
CA LEU A 75 10.75 8.47 4.76
C LEU A 75 10.48 8.50 6.26
N VAL A 76 9.38 9.18 6.64
CA VAL A 76 8.91 9.27 8.03
C VAL A 76 7.97 8.13 8.37
N GLN A 77 7.00 7.87 7.50
CA GLN A 77 5.98 6.85 7.72
C GLN A 77 5.49 6.28 6.38
N ARG A 78 5.17 4.99 6.39
CA ARG A 78 4.55 4.29 5.26
C ARG A 78 3.34 3.50 5.74
N MET A 79 2.27 3.58 4.99
CA MET A 79 1.10 2.75 5.21
C MET A 79 0.56 2.20 3.89
N LYS A 80 -0.20 1.15 3.99
CA LYS A 80 -0.92 0.50 2.91
C LYS A 80 -2.39 0.49 3.25
N VAL A 81 -3.23 1.05 2.41
CA VAL A 81 -4.68 1.18 2.63
C VAL A 81 -5.41 0.25 1.66
N ARG A 82 -6.30 -0.57 2.19
CA ARG A 82 -7.18 -1.43 1.39
C ARG A 82 -8.47 -0.68 1.09
N CYS A 83 -8.98 -0.80 -0.14
CA CYS A 83 -10.29 -0.26 -0.46
C CYS A 83 -11.41 -1.02 0.28
N ASP A 84 -12.50 -0.31 0.57
CA ASP A 84 -13.76 -0.91 1.01
C ASP A 84 -14.53 -1.58 -0.14
N SER A 85 -15.75 -2.05 0.14
CA SER A 85 -16.66 -2.64 -0.85
C SER A 85 -17.07 -1.66 -1.97
N ASN A 86 -16.97 -0.37 -1.70
CA ASN A 86 -17.33 0.70 -2.64
C ASN A 86 -16.12 1.24 -3.43
N GLY A 87 -14.93 0.65 -3.24
CA GLY A 87 -13.70 1.09 -3.88
C GLY A 87 -13.12 2.36 -3.28
N VAL A 88 -13.46 2.70 -2.04
CA VAL A 88 -12.96 3.89 -1.34
C VAL A 88 -11.68 3.55 -0.59
N PHE A 89 -10.69 4.43 -0.68
CA PHE A 89 -9.44 4.39 0.08
C PHE A 89 -9.40 5.60 1.02
N ALA A 90 -9.79 5.44 2.25
CA ALA A 90 -9.74 6.50 3.27
C ALA A 90 -9.05 5.99 4.52
N ASN A 91 -8.21 6.80 5.13
CA ASN A 91 -7.51 6.45 6.36
C ASN A 91 -7.01 7.70 7.09
N ALA A 92 -6.31 7.47 8.19
CA ALA A 92 -5.71 8.50 9.01
C ALA A 92 -4.24 8.21 9.27
N MET A 93 -3.40 9.24 9.23
CA MET A 93 -1.98 9.17 9.53
C MET A 93 -1.68 10.05 10.74
N PHE A 94 -1.22 9.43 11.82
CA PHE A 94 -0.85 10.14 13.03
C PHE A 94 0.55 10.74 12.91
N LEU A 95 0.68 12.03 13.23
CA LEU A 95 1.94 12.75 13.25
C LEU A 95 2.59 12.65 14.64
N SER A 96 3.80 12.10 14.71
CA SER A 96 4.50 11.99 15.99
C SER A 96 4.75 13.36 16.62
N LYS A 97 4.63 13.45 17.94
CA LYS A 97 4.99 14.65 18.71
C LYS A 97 6.49 15.00 18.63
N THR A 98 7.32 14.07 18.16
CA THR A 98 8.77 14.23 17.99
C THR A 98 9.18 14.73 16.60
N MET A 99 8.22 14.95 15.70
CA MET A 99 8.52 15.46 14.36
C MET A 99 9.04 16.90 14.42
N THR A 100 9.89 17.24 13.47
CA THR A 100 10.40 18.60 13.28
C THR A 100 9.39 19.47 12.54
N SER A 101 9.41 20.78 12.78
CA SER A 101 8.64 21.73 11.95
C SER A 101 9.24 21.80 10.55
N GLY A 102 8.38 21.79 9.55
CA GLY A 102 8.84 21.89 8.16
C GLY A 102 7.84 21.42 7.13
N SER A 103 8.29 21.44 5.89
CA SER A 103 7.54 20.93 4.76
C SER A 103 7.70 19.41 4.66
N TYR A 104 6.59 18.76 4.44
CA TYR A 104 6.50 17.31 4.23
C TYR A 104 5.74 17.04 2.94
N THR A 105 5.97 15.90 2.36
CA THR A 105 5.23 15.46 1.17
C THR A 105 4.61 14.09 1.41
N MET A 106 3.30 14.01 1.25
CA MET A 106 2.60 12.74 1.15
C MET A 106 2.70 12.22 -0.28
N VAL A 107 3.15 10.99 -0.44
CA VAL A 107 3.27 10.33 -1.74
C VAL A 107 2.29 9.16 -1.78
N ALA A 108 1.44 9.11 -2.81
CA ALA A 108 0.49 8.02 -2.97
C ALA A 108 0.66 7.32 -4.31
N TYR A 109 0.67 5.98 -4.28
CA TYR A 109 0.83 5.14 -5.47
C TYR A 109 0.22 3.76 -5.27
N THR A 110 0.00 3.03 -6.38
CA THR A 110 -0.29 1.59 -6.39
C THR A 110 0.96 0.83 -6.87
N GLN A 111 1.00 -0.48 -6.64
CA GLN A 111 2.09 -1.31 -7.18
C GLN A 111 2.13 -1.22 -8.72
N TRP A 112 0.98 -1.15 -9.36
CA TRP A 112 0.87 -1.02 -10.81
C TRP A 112 1.47 0.29 -11.34
N MET A 113 1.27 1.40 -10.62
CA MET A 113 1.81 2.72 -11.01
C MET A 113 3.35 2.73 -11.06
N ARG A 114 4.03 1.86 -10.34
CA ARG A 114 5.51 1.76 -10.34
C ARG A 114 6.09 1.41 -11.70
N ASN A 115 5.30 0.80 -12.60
CA ASN A 115 5.73 0.50 -13.96
C ASN A 115 5.94 1.77 -14.82
N PHE A 116 5.40 2.91 -14.40
CA PHE A 116 5.41 4.16 -15.16
C PHE A 116 6.38 5.21 -14.60
N GLY A 117 7.12 4.87 -13.55
CA GLY A 117 8.08 5.76 -12.89
C GLY A 117 7.49 6.55 -11.71
N SER A 118 8.39 7.05 -10.85
CA SER A 118 7.98 7.80 -9.65
C SER A 118 7.32 9.13 -9.97
N ASP A 119 7.68 9.79 -11.07
CA ASP A 119 7.07 11.04 -11.53
C ASP A 119 5.56 10.90 -11.82
N TYR A 120 5.11 9.65 -11.95
CA TYR A 120 3.72 9.31 -12.20
C TYR A 120 2.88 9.24 -10.92
N PHE A 121 3.50 9.25 -9.74
CA PHE A 121 2.82 9.16 -8.45
C PHE A 121 2.08 10.44 -8.09
N CYS A 122 1.22 10.34 -7.08
CA CYS A 122 0.59 11.52 -6.50
C CYS A 122 1.49 12.10 -5.40
N TYR A 123 1.83 13.37 -5.51
CA TYR A 123 2.58 14.13 -4.53
C TYR A 123 1.70 15.20 -3.92
N LYS A 124 1.52 15.17 -2.62
CA LYS A 124 0.70 16.13 -1.87
C LYS A 124 1.57 16.81 -0.80
N PRO A 125 1.94 18.07 -1.01
CA PRO A 125 2.68 18.84 -0.01
C PRO A 125 1.78 19.13 1.19
N ILE A 126 2.35 19.04 2.38
CA ILE A 126 1.74 19.46 3.65
C ILE A 126 2.79 20.17 4.50
N TYR A 127 2.34 20.95 5.46
CA TYR A 127 3.21 21.57 6.42
C TYR A 127 2.91 21.11 7.84
N VAL A 128 3.96 20.78 8.61
CA VAL A 128 3.85 20.38 10.00
C VAL A 128 4.58 21.37 10.87
N THR A 129 3.96 21.86 11.94
CA THR A 129 4.59 22.78 12.90
C THR A 129 4.68 22.16 14.28
N ALA A 130 5.81 22.38 14.97
CA ALA A 130 5.98 22.05 16.38
C ALA A 130 5.61 23.25 17.27
N LYS A 131 5.42 23.02 18.58
CA LYS A 131 5.07 24.06 19.57
C LYS A 131 6.07 25.23 19.61
N THR A 132 7.30 25.02 19.15
CA THR A 132 8.44 25.96 19.24
C THR A 132 9.10 26.20 17.89
N GLY A 133 8.39 26.07 16.77
CA GLY A 133 8.99 26.18 15.42
C GLY A 133 9.07 27.60 14.89
N ASP A 134 9.94 27.77 13.92
CA ASP A 134 10.14 29.01 13.14
C ASP A 134 8.84 29.40 12.38
N ASP A 135 8.47 30.66 12.39
CA ASP A 135 7.17 31.19 11.91
C ASP A 135 7.04 31.24 10.36
N ARG A 136 7.93 30.59 9.62
CA ARG A 136 7.95 30.64 8.17
C ARG A 136 7.23 29.43 7.55
N TYR A 137 6.06 29.70 7.03
CA TYR A 137 5.29 28.74 6.24
C TYR A 137 5.57 28.88 4.75
N VAL A 138 5.66 27.72 4.16
CA VAL A 138 5.94 27.55 2.76
C VAL A 138 4.77 26.82 2.12
N SER A 139 3.93 27.54 1.39
CA SER A 139 2.91 26.93 0.54
C SER A 139 3.57 26.39 -0.73
N CYS A 140 3.41 25.10 -0.96
CA CYS A 140 3.97 24.45 -2.13
C CYS A 140 2.97 24.49 -3.29
N VAL A 141 3.30 25.22 -4.34
CA VAL A 141 2.52 25.20 -5.59
C VAL A 141 3.24 24.29 -6.58
N GLU A 142 2.55 23.27 -7.05
CA GLU A 142 3.08 22.49 -8.16
C GLU A 142 3.30 23.37 -9.39
N ALA A 143 4.44 23.21 -10.03
CA ALA A 143 4.72 23.91 -11.29
C ALA A 143 3.67 23.51 -12.34
N PRO A 144 3.18 24.45 -13.15
CA PRO A 144 2.31 24.11 -14.26
C PRO A 144 3.02 23.15 -15.22
N ILE A 145 2.26 22.21 -15.79
CA ILE A 145 2.82 21.25 -16.74
C ILE A 145 3.31 22.00 -17.97
N ALA A 146 4.58 21.81 -18.31
CA ALA A 146 5.09 22.26 -19.60
C ALA A 146 4.47 21.41 -20.71
N LEU A 147 3.65 22.03 -21.54
CA LEU A 147 3.04 21.38 -22.69
C LEU A 147 4.07 21.14 -23.80
N LEU A 148 4.02 19.96 -24.41
CA LEU A 148 4.90 19.66 -25.54
C LEU A 148 4.53 20.53 -26.75
N SER A 149 5.52 21.11 -27.39
CA SER A 149 5.36 21.89 -28.62
C SER A 149 6.14 21.27 -29.77
N SER A 150 5.69 21.51 -30.98
CA SER A 150 6.40 21.11 -32.20
C SER A 150 6.48 22.28 -33.17
N PRO A 151 7.62 22.55 -33.78
CA PRO A 151 7.73 23.60 -34.79
C PRO A 151 6.94 23.29 -36.08
N LEU A 152 6.66 22.01 -36.30
CA LEU A 152 5.96 21.53 -37.50
C LEU A 152 4.43 21.52 -37.35
N LEU A 153 3.91 21.58 -36.12
CA LEU A 153 2.50 21.43 -35.83
C LEU A 153 1.98 22.59 -35.01
N GLU A 154 1.22 23.45 -35.65
CA GLU A 154 0.57 24.59 -35.02
C GLU A 154 -0.84 24.21 -34.57
N VAL A 155 -1.13 24.38 -33.26
CA VAL A 155 -2.47 24.16 -32.69
C VAL A 155 -2.91 25.42 -31.97
N LYS A 156 -4.02 26.00 -32.42
CA LYS A 156 -4.60 27.23 -31.85
C LYS A 156 -6.05 27.05 -31.46
N GLN A 157 -6.46 27.65 -30.37
CA GLN A 157 -7.86 27.68 -29.93
C GLN A 157 -8.45 29.04 -30.29
N ARG A 158 -9.50 29.04 -31.11
CA ARG A 158 -10.18 30.29 -31.54
C ARG A 158 -11.68 30.05 -31.76
N LYS A 159 -12.50 30.94 -31.21
CA LYS A 159 -13.97 30.93 -31.36
C LYS A 159 -14.63 29.55 -31.15
N GLY A 160 -14.21 28.84 -30.10
CA GLY A 160 -14.78 27.52 -29.77
C GLY A 160 -14.33 26.38 -30.69
N GLN A 161 -13.31 26.61 -31.50
CA GLN A 161 -12.70 25.61 -32.38
C GLN A 161 -11.22 25.43 -32.09
N LEU A 162 -10.75 24.21 -32.24
CA LEU A 162 -9.34 23.84 -32.30
C LEU A 162 -8.92 23.90 -33.78
N LEU A 163 -7.96 24.78 -34.07
CA LEU A 163 -7.40 24.98 -35.40
C LEU A 163 -6.05 24.27 -35.44
N ILE A 164 -5.89 23.32 -36.36
CA ILE A 164 -4.70 22.47 -36.44
C ILE A 164 -4.11 22.63 -37.85
N ARG A 165 -2.83 22.94 -37.93
CA ARG A 165 -2.10 23.14 -39.19
C ARG A 165 -0.72 22.53 -39.11
N MET A 166 -0.32 21.79 -40.12
CA MET A 166 1.05 21.29 -40.30
C MET A 166 1.79 22.21 -41.27
N SER A 167 2.97 22.70 -40.90
CA SER A 167 3.72 23.70 -41.66
C SER A 167 4.32 23.16 -42.97
N ASP A 168 4.79 21.92 -42.97
CA ASP A 168 5.55 21.31 -44.07
C ASP A 168 4.77 20.25 -44.86
N ALA A 169 3.42 20.23 -44.72
CA ALA A 169 2.59 19.31 -45.50
C ALA A 169 2.46 19.80 -46.95
N SER A 170 2.75 18.91 -47.89
CA SER A 170 2.51 19.19 -49.29
C SER A 170 1.00 19.03 -49.63
N GLU A 171 0.55 19.64 -50.74
CA GLU A 171 -0.88 19.54 -51.15
C GLU A 171 -1.33 18.10 -51.45
N SER A 172 -0.41 17.22 -51.78
CA SER A 172 -0.66 15.81 -52.06
C SER A 172 -0.63 14.90 -50.85
N ASP A 173 -0.19 15.39 -49.69
CA ASP A 173 -0.03 14.55 -48.51
C ASP A 173 -1.39 14.23 -47.87
N THR A 174 -1.65 12.94 -47.73
CA THR A 174 -2.78 12.45 -46.95
C THR A 174 -2.26 11.92 -45.61
N LEU A 175 -2.54 12.65 -44.53
CA LEU A 175 -2.16 12.33 -43.19
C LEU A 175 -3.36 11.99 -42.32
N THR A 176 -3.12 11.41 -41.18
CA THR A 176 -4.16 11.21 -40.16
C THR A 176 -3.84 12.08 -38.96
N CYS A 177 -4.78 12.96 -38.60
CA CYS A 177 -4.73 13.72 -37.38
C CYS A 177 -5.40 12.92 -36.26
N VAL A 178 -4.66 12.69 -35.16
CA VAL A 178 -5.17 12.00 -33.96
C VAL A 178 -5.11 12.94 -32.77
N ILE A 179 -6.23 13.03 -32.06
CA ILE A 179 -6.30 13.75 -30.76
C ILE A 179 -6.60 12.72 -29.69
N TYR A 180 -5.72 12.59 -28.72
CA TYR A 180 -5.89 11.65 -27.61
C TYR A 180 -5.46 12.27 -26.27
N GLY A 181 -5.88 11.66 -25.16
CA GLY A 181 -5.70 12.19 -23.82
C GLY A 181 -6.93 12.98 -23.33
N GLY A 182 -7.03 13.19 -22.02
CA GLY A 182 -8.20 13.83 -21.43
C GLY A 182 -9.51 13.05 -21.60
N GLY A 183 -9.44 11.74 -21.80
CA GLY A 183 -10.61 10.94 -22.18
C GLY A 183 -11.07 11.19 -23.61
N ASN A 184 -10.24 11.84 -24.44
CA ASN A 184 -10.49 12.05 -25.85
C ASN A 184 -9.79 10.98 -26.68
N LEU A 185 -10.45 10.59 -27.78
CA LEU A 185 -9.88 9.76 -28.82
C LEU A 185 -10.61 10.11 -30.13
N VAL A 186 -9.97 10.92 -30.95
CA VAL A 186 -10.52 11.41 -32.21
C VAL A 186 -9.51 11.16 -33.32
N GLU A 187 -9.95 10.53 -34.41
CA GLU A 187 -9.19 10.29 -35.62
C GLU A 187 -9.87 11.01 -36.77
N THR A 188 -9.11 11.78 -37.53
CA THR A 188 -9.64 12.57 -38.64
C THR A 188 -8.61 12.66 -39.77
N PRO A 189 -8.99 12.45 -41.04
CA PRO A 189 -8.10 12.67 -42.16
C PRO A 189 -7.65 14.14 -42.23
N TYR A 190 -6.38 14.33 -42.60
CA TYR A 190 -5.79 15.63 -42.84
C TYR A 190 -5.18 15.66 -44.21
N VAL A 191 -5.61 16.62 -45.05
CA VAL A 191 -5.18 16.70 -46.44
C VAL A 191 -4.55 18.04 -46.73
N GLY A 192 -3.33 17.99 -47.26
CA GLY A 192 -2.59 19.14 -47.72
C GLY A 192 -2.23 20.14 -46.62
N SER A 193 -2.04 21.40 -46.99
CA SER A 193 -1.73 22.50 -46.08
C SER A 193 -2.96 23.17 -45.43
N ARG A 194 -4.13 22.53 -45.51
CA ARG A 194 -5.40 23.10 -45.03
C ARG A 194 -5.45 23.13 -43.50
N VAL A 195 -6.13 24.13 -42.96
CA VAL A 195 -6.41 24.20 -41.53
C VAL A 195 -7.54 23.25 -41.16
N LEU A 196 -7.25 22.20 -40.39
CA LEU A 196 -8.27 21.33 -39.83
C LEU A 196 -8.97 22.05 -38.67
N ARG A 197 -10.31 22.00 -38.67
CA ARG A 197 -11.13 22.66 -37.64
C ARG A 197 -11.94 21.63 -36.88
N ILE A 198 -11.75 21.55 -35.58
CA ILE A 198 -12.47 20.65 -34.68
C ILE A 198 -13.23 21.47 -33.65
N GLY A 199 -14.54 21.25 -33.56
CA GLY A 199 -15.35 21.91 -32.55
C GLY A 199 -14.94 21.47 -31.14
N MET A 200 -14.57 22.41 -30.30
CA MET A 200 -14.13 22.09 -28.91
C MET A 200 -15.28 21.51 -28.07
N SER A 201 -16.55 21.70 -28.47
CA SER A 201 -17.69 21.04 -27.80
C SER A 201 -17.68 19.50 -27.91
N ARG A 202 -16.94 18.97 -28.88
CA ARG A 202 -16.76 17.52 -29.07
C ARG A 202 -15.62 16.95 -28.26
N LEU A 203 -14.79 17.79 -27.62
CA LEU A 203 -13.64 17.40 -26.84
C LEU A 203 -13.94 17.53 -25.35
N ARG A 204 -13.53 16.55 -24.60
CA ARG A 204 -13.57 16.59 -23.14
C ARG A 204 -12.46 17.52 -22.61
N PRO A 205 -12.69 18.21 -21.50
CA PRO A 205 -11.69 19.05 -20.87
C PRO A 205 -10.44 18.25 -20.45
N GLY A 206 -9.27 18.88 -20.54
CA GLY A 206 -8.01 18.30 -20.10
C GLY A 206 -6.87 18.55 -21.06
N VAL A 207 -5.70 18.01 -20.72
CA VAL A 207 -4.54 18.02 -21.60
C VAL A 207 -4.73 16.96 -22.67
N VAL A 208 -4.67 17.40 -23.93
CA VAL A 208 -4.77 16.51 -25.10
C VAL A 208 -3.51 16.61 -25.94
N THR A 209 -3.11 15.50 -26.51
CA THR A 209 -2.06 15.44 -27.52
C THR A 209 -2.69 15.40 -28.89
N VAL A 210 -2.23 16.29 -29.76
CA VAL A 210 -2.54 16.32 -31.18
C VAL A 210 -1.34 15.77 -31.92
N ALA A 211 -1.52 14.73 -32.73
CA ALA A 211 -0.46 14.11 -33.51
C ALA A 211 -0.84 13.98 -34.99
N MET A 212 0.13 14.20 -35.86
CA MET A 212 0.06 13.95 -37.29
C MET A 212 0.79 12.67 -37.65
N ILE A 213 0.08 11.74 -38.26
CA ILE A 213 0.57 10.39 -38.54
C ILE A 213 0.49 10.15 -40.05
N ARG A 214 1.54 9.59 -40.62
CA ARG A 214 1.53 9.06 -41.95
C ARG A 214 0.92 7.66 -41.93
N PRO A 215 -0.23 7.43 -42.59
CA PRO A 215 -0.95 6.16 -42.42
C PRO A 215 -0.20 4.96 -43.01
N GLN A 216 0.61 5.16 -44.09
CA GLN A 216 1.29 4.08 -44.81
C GLN A 216 2.30 3.31 -43.95
N ASP A 217 3.07 4.01 -43.14
CA ASP A 217 4.13 3.44 -42.30
C ASP A 217 3.90 3.68 -40.79
N LYS A 218 2.75 4.28 -40.45
CA LYS A 218 2.39 4.64 -39.06
C LYS A 218 3.44 5.53 -38.38
N LEU A 219 4.12 6.37 -39.17
CA LEU A 219 5.13 7.29 -38.66
C LEU A 219 4.47 8.54 -38.09
N VAL A 220 4.80 8.85 -36.83
CA VAL A 220 4.43 10.11 -36.19
C VAL A 220 5.33 11.21 -36.71
N LEU A 221 4.81 12.12 -37.50
CA LEU A 221 5.56 13.23 -38.11
C LEU A 221 5.74 14.40 -37.14
N ALA A 222 4.70 14.72 -36.39
CA ALA A 222 4.71 15.79 -35.40
C ALA A 222 3.65 15.53 -34.32
N SER A 223 3.93 16.00 -33.12
CA SER A 223 2.95 16.00 -32.03
C SER A 223 3.11 17.24 -31.14
N CYS A 224 2.02 17.75 -30.64
CA CYS A 224 2.02 18.81 -29.64
C CYS A 224 0.88 18.62 -28.65
N GLU A 225 0.97 19.25 -27.51
CA GLU A 225 -0.06 19.22 -26.48
C GLU A 225 -0.77 20.56 -26.38
N THR A 226 -2.05 20.49 -26.06
CA THR A 226 -2.86 21.67 -25.74
C THR A 226 -3.83 21.33 -24.61
N GLN A 227 -4.24 22.32 -23.85
CA GLN A 227 -5.19 22.14 -22.75
C GLN A 227 -6.57 22.60 -23.19
N ILE A 228 -7.54 21.70 -23.17
CA ILE A 228 -8.95 22.02 -23.38
C ILE A 228 -9.54 22.44 -22.04
N ALA A 229 -10.02 23.68 -21.97
CA ALA A 229 -10.62 24.21 -20.75
C ALA A 229 -11.93 23.51 -20.40
N SER A 230 -12.20 23.33 -19.11
CA SER A 230 -13.50 22.86 -18.65
C SER A 230 -14.55 23.94 -18.93
N ARG A 231 -15.67 23.52 -19.50
CA ARG A 231 -16.85 24.36 -19.70
C ARG A 231 -17.95 24.05 -18.70
N ASP A 232 -17.89 22.86 -18.13
CA ASP A 232 -18.90 22.39 -17.21
C ASP A 232 -18.53 22.82 -15.80
N SER A 233 -19.23 23.79 -15.27
CA SER A 233 -19.13 24.17 -13.87
C SER A 233 -20.10 23.30 -13.08
N ILE A 234 -19.55 22.46 -12.20
CA ILE A 234 -20.36 21.80 -11.18
C ILE A 234 -20.76 22.87 -10.18
N CYS A 235 -22.06 23.08 -10.02
CA CYS A 235 -22.60 23.96 -9.01
C CYS A 235 -22.79 23.17 -7.72
N VAL A 236 -22.11 23.62 -6.67
CA VAL A 236 -22.25 23.05 -5.32
C VAL A 236 -23.06 24.04 -4.48
N SER A 237 -24.22 23.65 -4.02
CA SER A 237 -24.97 24.42 -3.03
C SER A 237 -24.96 23.69 -1.69
N MET A 238 -24.75 24.45 -0.62
CA MET A 238 -24.77 23.93 0.74
C MET A 238 -25.84 24.67 1.55
N LYS A 239 -26.71 23.91 2.19
CA LYS A 239 -27.66 24.41 3.18
C LYS A 239 -27.28 23.82 4.53
N SER A 240 -26.97 24.67 5.49
CA SER A 240 -26.64 24.26 6.85
C SER A 240 -27.73 24.73 7.80
N GLN A 241 -28.16 23.85 8.69
CA GLN A 241 -29.07 24.15 9.75
C GLN A 241 -28.34 24.03 11.09
N MET A 242 -28.38 25.10 11.89
CA MET A 242 -27.86 25.11 13.25
C MET A 242 -29.02 24.86 14.21
N THR A 243 -28.87 23.91 15.11
CA THR A 243 -29.82 23.67 16.19
C THR A 243 -29.43 24.54 17.39
N GLU A 244 -30.35 25.20 18.08
CA GLU A 244 -30.04 26.04 19.25
C GLU A 244 -29.63 25.22 20.48
N GLY A 245 -28.49 25.49 21.11
CA GLY A 245 -27.98 24.79 22.30
C GLY A 245 -26.47 24.86 22.49
N LYS A 246 -25.93 24.45 23.63
CA LYS A 246 -24.50 24.62 23.98
C LYS A 246 -23.47 23.74 23.23
N LYS A 247 -23.91 22.72 22.53
CA LYS A 247 -23.05 21.85 21.68
C LYS A 247 -23.89 21.42 20.49
N MET A 248 -23.79 22.17 19.39
CA MET A 248 -24.72 22.02 18.28
C MET A 248 -24.14 21.22 17.13
N PRO A 249 -24.75 20.10 16.72
CA PRO A 249 -24.47 19.51 15.44
C PRO A 249 -24.92 20.45 14.31
N ILE A 250 -24.06 20.68 13.34
CA ILE A 250 -24.38 21.39 12.10
C ILE A 250 -24.80 20.33 11.09
N ALA A 251 -26.10 20.27 10.78
CA ALA A 251 -26.57 19.43 9.68
C ALA A 251 -26.42 20.21 8.38
N SER A 252 -25.61 19.68 7.46
CA SER A 252 -25.40 20.31 6.16
C SER A 252 -25.84 19.39 5.03
N THR A 253 -26.65 19.95 4.13
CA THR A 253 -27.07 19.27 2.91
C THR A 253 -26.29 19.85 1.74
N LEU A 254 -25.50 19.01 1.05
CA LEU A 254 -24.78 19.36 -0.15
C LEU A 254 -25.57 18.90 -1.36
N THR A 255 -25.82 19.81 -2.29
CA THR A 255 -26.49 19.53 -3.57
C THR A 255 -25.54 19.82 -4.71
N LEU A 256 -25.33 18.82 -5.57
CA LEU A 256 -24.51 18.94 -6.77
C LEU A 256 -25.42 19.03 -8.00
N THR A 257 -25.25 20.08 -8.79
CA THR A 257 -25.99 20.26 -10.03
C THR A 257 -25.06 20.67 -11.16
N ASP A 258 -25.49 20.47 -12.40
CA ASP A 258 -24.89 21.11 -13.57
C ASP A 258 -25.33 22.60 -13.69
N GLN A 259 -24.90 23.28 -14.76
CA GLN A 259 -25.27 24.68 -15.00
C GLN A 259 -26.76 24.89 -15.24
N GLU A 260 -27.46 23.87 -15.73
CA GLU A 260 -28.88 23.87 -15.97
C GLU A 260 -29.71 23.49 -14.74
N GLY A 261 -29.05 23.27 -13.59
CA GLY A 261 -29.70 22.90 -12.33
C GLY A 261 -30.10 21.42 -12.23
N ARG A 262 -29.68 20.55 -13.15
CA ARG A 262 -29.98 19.11 -13.10
C ARG A 262 -29.07 18.43 -12.05
N PRO A 263 -29.61 17.53 -11.22
CA PRO A 263 -28.84 16.89 -10.16
C PRO A 263 -27.75 15.95 -10.75
N LEU A 264 -26.57 16.03 -10.20
CA LEU A 264 -25.44 15.18 -10.53
C LEU A 264 -25.24 14.09 -9.48
N LYS A 265 -24.94 12.87 -9.93
CA LYS A 265 -24.52 11.76 -9.07
C LYS A 265 -23.01 11.59 -9.11
N GLY A 266 -22.40 11.40 -7.96
CA GLY A 266 -20.95 11.17 -7.88
C GLY A 266 -20.50 10.90 -6.45
N THR A 267 -19.24 10.53 -6.31
CA THR A 267 -18.57 10.40 -5.01
C THR A 267 -17.69 11.63 -4.81
N PHE A 268 -17.73 12.19 -3.61
CA PHE A 268 -16.93 13.35 -3.23
C PHE A 268 -16.35 13.17 -1.83
N SER A 269 -15.30 13.89 -1.55
CA SER A 269 -14.75 14.03 -0.20
C SER A 269 -14.88 15.48 0.23
N VAL A 270 -15.25 15.69 1.49
CA VAL A 270 -15.47 17.00 2.07
C VAL A 270 -14.55 17.16 3.26
N SER A 271 -13.86 18.29 3.33
CA SER A 271 -13.17 18.73 4.54
C SER A 271 -13.89 19.95 5.10
N VAL A 272 -14.05 19.97 6.42
CA VAL A 272 -14.67 21.07 7.15
C VAL A 272 -13.67 21.60 8.16
N THR A 273 -13.37 22.88 8.07
CA THR A 273 -12.43 23.55 8.97
C THR A 273 -13.04 24.83 9.50
N ASP A 274 -12.59 25.24 10.67
CA ASP A 274 -12.89 26.57 11.18
C ASP A 274 -12.10 27.60 10.33
N TYR A 275 -12.81 28.45 9.62
CA TYR A 275 -12.23 29.43 8.69
C TYR A 275 -11.29 30.44 9.37
N ASP A 276 -11.53 30.74 10.64
CA ASP A 276 -10.67 31.64 11.41
C ASP A 276 -9.35 30.97 11.83
N VAL A 277 -9.34 29.63 11.88
CA VAL A 277 -8.19 28.82 12.28
C VAL A 277 -7.43 28.27 11.07
N VAL A 278 -8.17 27.64 10.15
CA VAL A 278 -7.60 26.99 8.97
C VAL A 278 -8.26 27.52 7.71
N LYS A 279 -7.59 28.40 7.00
CA LYS A 279 -8.10 28.89 5.73
C LYS A 279 -7.92 27.82 4.66
N PRO A 280 -8.91 27.64 3.76
CA PRO A 280 -8.77 26.74 2.63
C PRO A 280 -7.52 27.09 1.81
N ASP A 281 -6.77 26.06 1.41
CA ASP A 281 -5.65 26.25 0.48
C ASP A 281 -6.22 26.42 -0.94
N THR A 282 -6.44 27.67 -1.32
CA THR A 282 -6.97 28.02 -2.65
C THR A 282 -5.96 27.76 -3.78
N LEU A 283 -4.71 27.48 -3.45
CA LEU A 283 -3.66 27.17 -4.43
C LEU A 283 -3.65 25.68 -4.81
N GLN A 284 -4.27 24.84 -4.00
CA GLN A 284 -4.39 23.40 -4.29
C GLN A 284 -5.60 23.16 -5.20
N PRO A 285 -5.42 22.48 -6.32
CA PRO A 285 -6.54 22.20 -7.21
C PRO A 285 -7.53 21.25 -6.54
N THR A 286 -8.81 21.45 -6.77
CA THR A 286 -9.83 20.45 -6.50
C THR A 286 -9.61 19.21 -7.38
N LEU A 287 -10.23 18.07 -7.06
CA LEU A 287 -10.15 16.86 -7.88
C LEU A 287 -10.47 17.15 -9.35
N SER A 288 -11.52 17.93 -9.63
CA SER A 288 -11.92 18.28 -11.00
C SER A 288 -10.88 19.16 -11.70
N GLN A 289 -10.34 20.17 -11.03
CA GLN A 289 -9.30 21.02 -11.57
C GLN A 289 -8.00 20.24 -11.80
N TRP A 290 -7.62 19.38 -10.87
CA TRP A 290 -6.47 18.51 -10.98
C TRP A 290 -6.61 17.56 -12.17
N ALA A 291 -7.78 16.93 -12.35
CA ALA A 291 -8.02 16.00 -13.44
C ALA A 291 -7.90 16.64 -14.83
N VAL A 292 -8.24 17.93 -14.99
CA VAL A 292 -8.12 18.64 -16.26
C VAL A 292 -6.77 19.32 -16.48
N SER A 293 -5.97 19.51 -15.42
CA SER A 293 -4.67 20.19 -15.52
C SER A 293 -3.49 19.24 -15.71
N ARG A 294 -3.72 17.93 -15.69
CA ARG A 294 -2.66 16.91 -15.75
C ARG A 294 -2.73 16.06 -17.00
N ARG A 295 -1.56 15.55 -17.44
CA ARG A 295 -1.53 14.44 -18.39
C ARG A 295 -2.16 13.22 -17.76
N ASP A 296 -3.01 12.53 -18.52
CA ASP A 296 -3.70 11.34 -18.01
C ASP A 296 -2.74 10.19 -17.73
N GLY A 297 -1.76 9.96 -18.61
CA GLY A 297 -0.85 8.84 -18.50
C GLY A 297 0.36 8.95 -19.41
N VAL A 298 1.19 7.93 -19.38
CA VAL A 298 2.36 7.78 -20.27
C VAL A 298 1.94 6.92 -21.46
N TYR A 299 1.73 7.56 -22.60
CA TYR A 299 1.29 6.89 -23.82
C TYR A 299 2.29 7.15 -24.96
N PRO A 300 3.27 6.27 -25.16
CA PRO A 300 4.27 6.41 -26.23
C PRO A 300 3.61 6.07 -27.58
N LEU A 301 3.10 7.09 -28.27
CA LEU A 301 2.31 6.95 -29.48
C LEU A 301 2.97 6.07 -30.55
N ALA A 302 4.27 6.24 -30.78
CA ALA A 302 5.00 5.45 -31.77
C ALA A 302 5.03 3.95 -31.45
N ASP A 303 5.10 3.58 -30.17
CA ASP A 303 5.04 2.18 -29.75
C ASP A 303 3.63 1.62 -29.79
N MET A 304 2.64 2.44 -29.39
CA MET A 304 1.23 2.09 -29.49
C MET A 304 0.83 1.73 -30.91
N LEU A 305 1.23 2.56 -31.87
CA LEU A 305 0.96 2.34 -33.30
C LEU A 305 1.61 1.07 -33.87
N ARG A 306 2.74 0.66 -33.30
CA ARG A 306 3.47 -0.55 -33.68
C ARG A 306 3.06 -1.80 -32.89
N GLY A 307 2.04 -1.67 -32.01
CA GLY A 307 1.61 -2.75 -31.14
C GLY A 307 2.68 -3.21 -30.15
N ARG A 308 3.60 -2.32 -29.75
CA ARG A 308 4.62 -2.60 -28.75
C ARG A 308 4.11 -2.24 -27.37
N TYR A 309 4.26 -3.18 -26.45
CA TYR A 309 3.82 -3.01 -25.06
C TYR A 309 5.03 -2.99 -24.14
N PRO A 310 5.07 -2.12 -23.11
CA PRO A 310 6.13 -2.16 -22.12
C PRO A 310 6.04 -3.44 -21.29
N GLN A 311 7.20 -3.95 -20.91
CA GLN A 311 7.24 -5.09 -19.99
C GLN A 311 6.86 -4.62 -18.59
N MET A 312 5.76 -5.16 -18.05
CA MET A 312 5.29 -4.84 -16.71
C MET A 312 6.01 -5.70 -15.67
N THR A 313 6.74 -5.04 -14.79
CA THR A 313 7.45 -5.69 -13.68
C THR A 313 6.53 -5.90 -12.48
N TYR A 314 5.63 -4.94 -12.24
CA TYR A 314 4.74 -4.95 -11.09
C TYR A 314 3.31 -5.24 -11.55
N PRO A 315 2.69 -6.34 -11.06
CA PRO A 315 1.30 -6.65 -11.40
C PRO A 315 0.32 -5.69 -10.71
N ILE A 316 -0.92 -5.66 -11.20
CA ILE A 316 -2.04 -5.05 -10.47
C ILE A 316 -2.22 -5.85 -9.16
N GLU A 317 -2.14 -5.15 -8.03
CA GLU A 317 -2.19 -5.79 -6.72
C GLU A 317 -3.64 -5.97 -6.25
N THR A 318 -4.18 -7.14 -6.48
CA THR A 318 -5.52 -7.54 -5.99
C THR A 318 -5.44 -8.22 -4.64
N GLU A 319 -4.31 -8.88 -4.33
CA GLU A 319 -4.05 -9.64 -3.12
C GLU A 319 -2.61 -9.48 -2.68
N GLN A 320 -2.38 -9.67 -1.39
CA GLN A 320 -1.03 -9.65 -0.85
C GLN A 320 -0.39 -11.02 -1.00
N ARG A 321 0.91 -11.05 -1.28
CA ARG A 321 1.66 -12.29 -1.47
C ARG A 321 2.95 -12.31 -0.68
N ILE A 322 3.30 -13.50 -0.16
CA ILE A 322 4.65 -13.82 0.27
C ILE A 322 5.25 -14.73 -0.78
N THR A 323 6.40 -14.34 -1.29
CA THR A 323 7.14 -15.13 -2.28
C THR A 323 8.48 -15.54 -1.71
N GLY A 324 9.03 -16.61 -2.26
CA GLY A 324 10.31 -17.10 -1.80
C GLY A 324 10.67 -18.46 -2.37
N ARG A 325 11.66 -19.09 -1.75
CA ARG A 325 12.22 -20.33 -2.24
C ARG A 325 12.72 -21.22 -1.09
N VAL A 326 12.48 -22.54 -1.18
CA VAL A 326 13.02 -23.53 -0.25
C VAL A 326 14.21 -24.21 -0.92
N LYS A 327 15.40 -24.04 -0.38
CA LYS A 327 16.65 -24.57 -0.92
C LYS A 327 17.30 -25.59 0.02
N GLY A 328 18.11 -26.47 -0.53
CA GLY A 328 19.07 -27.24 0.27
C GLY A 328 20.28 -26.42 0.61
N THR A 329 20.84 -26.57 1.81
CA THR A 329 22.18 -26.06 2.13
C THR A 329 23.22 -26.79 1.29
N LEU A 330 24.39 -26.19 1.04
CA LEU A 330 25.47 -26.79 0.24
C LEU A 330 25.11 -27.13 -1.21
N LYS A 331 24.26 -26.31 -1.86
CA LYS A 331 23.83 -26.49 -3.28
C LYS A 331 23.10 -27.81 -3.57
N SER A 332 22.66 -28.55 -2.56
CA SER A 332 21.87 -29.76 -2.77
C SER A 332 20.49 -29.41 -3.33
N LYS A 333 20.10 -30.03 -4.44
CA LYS A 333 18.73 -29.91 -4.97
C LYS A 333 17.77 -30.68 -4.07
N LEU A 334 16.76 -30.03 -3.55
CA LEU A 334 15.66 -30.68 -2.86
C LEU A 334 14.64 -31.17 -3.89
N LYS A 335 14.20 -32.42 -3.74
CA LYS A 335 13.10 -32.98 -4.54
C LYS A 335 11.80 -32.76 -3.78
N ASN A 336 10.85 -32.07 -4.40
CA ASN A 336 9.52 -31.79 -3.86
C ASN A 336 9.54 -31.35 -2.38
N PRO A 337 10.21 -30.23 -2.04
CA PRO A 337 10.18 -29.73 -0.68
C PRO A 337 8.77 -29.29 -0.29
N SER A 338 8.53 -29.15 1.00
CA SER A 338 7.26 -28.62 1.52
C SER A 338 7.49 -27.30 2.25
N LEU A 339 6.46 -26.47 2.23
CA LEU A 339 6.40 -25.21 2.96
C LEU A 339 5.27 -25.30 3.99
N LEU A 340 5.59 -25.15 5.25
CA LEU A 340 4.62 -24.97 6.32
C LEU A 340 4.39 -23.48 6.52
N VAL A 341 3.13 -23.08 6.65
CA VAL A 341 2.71 -21.72 6.83
C VAL A 341 1.82 -21.63 8.05
N VAL A 342 2.15 -20.74 8.95
CA VAL A 342 1.42 -20.53 10.20
C VAL A 342 1.12 -19.05 10.38
N ASN A 343 -0.13 -18.71 10.68
CA ASN A 343 -0.51 -17.43 11.23
C ASN A 343 -1.08 -17.64 12.63
N PRO A 344 -0.32 -17.35 13.69
CA PRO A 344 -0.75 -17.63 15.05
C PRO A 344 -2.00 -16.86 15.46
N MET A 345 -2.15 -15.62 14.95
CA MET A 345 -3.27 -14.75 15.32
C MET A 345 -4.61 -15.23 14.75
N ARG A 346 -4.58 -15.98 13.64
CA ARG A 346 -5.78 -16.49 12.94
C ARG A 346 -5.97 -17.99 13.07
N ALA A 347 -5.16 -18.64 13.89
CA ALA A 347 -5.12 -20.10 14.00
C ALA A 347 -4.98 -20.80 12.62
N TYR A 348 -4.32 -20.15 11.68
CA TYR A 348 -4.10 -20.70 10.34
C TYR A 348 -2.85 -21.56 10.36
N TYR A 349 -2.98 -22.77 9.89
CA TYR A 349 -1.90 -23.75 9.75
C TYR A 349 -2.14 -24.53 8.45
N ASN A 350 -1.20 -24.46 7.52
CA ASN A 350 -1.27 -25.24 6.30
C ASN A 350 0.13 -25.64 5.81
N ARG A 351 0.23 -26.80 5.18
CA ARG A 351 1.45 -27.29 4.56
C ARG A 351 1.22 -27.50 3.06
N PHE A 352 2.08 -26.92 2.28
CA PHE A 352 2.06 -26.98 0.81
C PHE A 352 3.24 -27.82 0.33
N GLU A 353 3.01 -28.73 -0.61
CA GLU A 353 4.08 -29.37 -1.35
C GLU A 353 4.49 -28.46 -2.50
N LEU A 354 5.80 -28.16 -2.58
CA LEU A 354 6.38 -27.36 -3.64
C LEU A 354 6.88 -28.31 -4.74
N GLY A 355 6.68 -27.93 -6.00
CA GLY A 355 7.22 -28.68 -7.12
C GLY A 355 8.75 -28.59 -7.22
N ASP A 356 9.31 -29.08 -8.31
CA ASP A 356 10.77 -29.11 -8.57
C ASP A 356 11.42 -27.74 -8.59
N SER A 357 10.67 -26.66 -8.86
CA SER A 357 11.18 -25.28 -8.80
C SER A 357 11.56 -24.85 -7.39
N SER A 358 10.98 -25.51 -6.36
CA SER A 358 11.15 -25.18 -4.95
C SER A 358 10.76 -23.73 -4.59
N SER A 359 10.19 -22.98 -5.54
CA SER A 359 9.71 -21.61 -5.37
C SER A 359 8.24 -21.62 -4.96
N PHE A 360 7.85 -20.60 -4.22
CA PHE A 360 6.45 -20.40 -3.84
C PHE A 360 6.02 -18.94 -3.99
N SER A 361 4.75 -18.77 -4.31
CA SER A 361 4.04 -17.49 -4.27
C SER A 361 2.69 -17.76 -3.58
N MET A 362 2.53 -17.28 -2.38
CA MET A 362 1.40 -17.57 -1.54
C MET A 362 0.58 -16.31 -1.29
N GLU A 363 -0.70 -16.42 -1.53
CA GLU A 363 -1.65 -15.37 -1.18
C GLU A 363 -1.89 -15.35 0.33
N ILE A 364 -1.84 -14.16 0.89
CA ILE A 364 -2.07 -13.94 2.31
C ILE A 364 -3.05 -12.80 2.53
N ASP A 365 -3.84 -12.90 3.58
CA ASP A 365 -4.57 -11.76 4.11
C ASP A 365 -3.79 -11.19 5.29
N CYS A 366 -3.12 -10.06 5.05
CA CYS A 366 -2.16 -9.47 5.98
C CYS A 366 -2.59 -8.05 6.39
N PRO A 367 -3.52 -7.90 7.37
CA PRO A 367 -3.76 -6.62 8.00
C PRO A 367 -2.52 -6.14 8.76
N GLU A 368 -2.47 -4.86 9.09
CA GLU A 368 -1.35 -4.26 9.83
C GLU A 368 -1.06 -5.03 11.12
N GLY A 369 0.22 -5.32 11.34
CA GLY A 369 0.69 -6.08 12.51
C GLY A 369 0.54 -7.59 12.40
N ALA A 370 0.03 -8.13 11.30
CA ALA A 370 -0.05 -9.58 11.11
C ALA A 370 1.35 -10.20 10.96
N GLU A 371 1.57 -11.29 11.68
CA GLU A 371 2.80 -12.07 11.65
C GLU A 371 2.56 -13.42 10.98
N TRP A 372 3.46 -13.79 10.10
CA TRP A 372 3.46 -15.08 9.43
C TRP A 372 4.74 -15.83 9.73
N VAL A 373 4.61 -17.10 9.97
CA VAL A 373 5.75 -17.99 10.19
C VAL A 373 5.75 -19.04 9.10
N LEU A 374 6.88 -19.14 8.43
CA LEU A 374 7.08 -20.08 7.34
C LEU A 374 8.23 -21.00 7.68
N GLU A 375 8.08 -22.28 7.39
CA GLU A 375 9.12 -23.30 7.56
C GLU A 375 9.23 -24.15 6.31
N GLY A 376 10.41 -24.17 5.71
CA GLY A 376 10.74 -25.09 4.62
C GLY A 376 11.17 -26.45 5.14
N ALA A 377 10.72 -27.53 4.51
CA ALA A 377 11.12 -28.89 4.86
C ALA A 377 11.34 -29.75 3.60
N LYS A 378 12.06 -30.85 3.76
CA LYS A 378 12.15 -31.91 2.76
C LYS A 378 10.80 -32.63 2.63
N LYS A 379 10.60 -33.41 1.56
CA LYS A 379 9.39 -34.21 1.35
C LYS A 379 9.00 -35.07 2.55
N ASN A 380 9.97 -35.59 3.26
CA ASN A 380 9.77 -36.41 4.48
C ASN A 380 9.54 -35.59 5.76
N GLY A 381 9.39 -34.25 5.65
CA GLY A 381 9.17 -33.34 6.78
C GLY A 381 10.42 -32.94 7.56
N ARG A 382 11.61 -33.46 7.22
CA ARG A 382 12.86 -33.08 7.88
C ARG A 382 13.30 -31.68 7.45
N THR A 383 13.71 -30.85 8.42
CA THR A 383 14.17 -29.47 8.21
C THR A 383 15.70 -29.35 8.12
N SER A 384 16.42 -30.42 8.50
CA SER A 384 17.88 -30.45 8.46
C SER A 384 18.41 -30.22 7.04
N LEU A 385 19.41 -29.35 6.90
CA LEU A 385 20.02 -28.95 5.63
C LEU A 385 19.03 -28.29 4.64
N VAL A 386 17.99 -27.65 5.16
CA VAL A 386 17.04 -26.84 4.41
C VAL A 386 17.24 -25.37 4.74
N GLN A 387 17.18 -24.53 3.72
CA GLN A 387 17.21 -23.08 3.84
C GLN A 387 15.95 -22.50 3.20
N LEU A 388 15.27 -21.63 3.94
CA LEU A 388 14.14 -20.85 3.46
C LEU A 388 14.62 -19.44 3.10
N GLU A 389 14.40 -19.03 1.87
CA GLU A 389 14.64 -17.67 1.43
C GLU A 389 13.29 -17.00 1.15
N ILE A 390 13.06 -15.86 1.79
CA ILE A 390 11.86 -15.04 1.59
C ILE A 390 12.28 -13.81 0.79
N ASP A 391 11.53 -13.51 -0.26
CA ASP A 391 11.75 -12.30 -1.04
C ASP A 391 11.35 -11.08 -0.21
N LYS A 392 12.23 -10.10 -0.17
CA LYS A 392 11.95 -8.84 0.55
C LYS A 392 10.96 -8.01 -0.25
N GLN A 393 10.00 -7.40 0.43
CA GLN A 393 9.16 -6.39 -0.19
C GLN A 393 10.02 -5.23 -0.67
N SER A 394 9.86 -4.87 -1.94
CA SER A 394 10.54 -3.73 -2.54
C SER A 394 9.60 -2.54 -2.62
N PHE A 395 10.13 -1.35 -2.33
CA PHE A 395 9.43 -0.09 -2.45
C PHE A 395 10.14 0.80 -3.47
N PRO A 396 9.44 1.71 -4.14
CA PRO A 396 10.08 2.62 -5.08
C PRO A 396 11.04 3.56 -4.35
N GLN A 397 12.11 3.94 -5.04
CA GLN A 397 12.88 5.10 -4.64
C GLN A 397 12.12 6.34 -5.07
N ILE A 398 11.87 7.25 -4.14
CA ILE A 398 11.12 8.47 -4.37
C ILE A 398 12.10 9.63 -4.46
N SER A 399 12.01 10.39 -5.53
CA SER A 399 12.63 11.70 -5.66
C SER A 399 11.54 12.74 -5.49
N LEU A 400 11.61 13.53 -4.44
CA LEU A 400 10.58 14.52 -4.16
C LEU A 400 10.63 15.66 -5.16
N PRO A 401 9.49 16.14 -5.67
CA PRO A 401 9.46 17.31 -6.51
C PRO A 401 9.87 18.55 -5.71
N ILE A 402 10.58 19.46 -6.37
CA ILE A 402 10.93 20.76 -5.78
C ILE A 402 9.71 21.67 -5.91
N TYR A 403 9.19 22.13 -4.79
CA TYR A 403 8.08 23.08 -4.77
C TYR A 403 8.58 24.49 -4.60
N SER A 404 7.94 25.46 -5.27
CA SER A 404 8.19 26.88 -5.03
C SER A 404 7.53 27.30 -3.72
N ILE A 405 8.34 27.98 -2.90
CA ILE A 405 7.94 28.44 -1.57
C ILE A 405 7.17 29.77 -1.68
N ARG A 406 5.98 29.83 -1.08
CA ARG A 406 5.27 31.11 -0.89
C ARG A 406 4.89 31.28 0.58
N GLU A 407 5.10 32.47 1.12
CA GLU A 407 4.64 32.81 2.45
C GLU A 407 3.12 32.96 2.48
N SER A 408 2.48 32.37 3.49
CA SER A 408 1.04 32.49 3.70
C SER A 408 0.76 33.07 5.08
N SER A 409 0.00 34.17 5.11
CA SER A 409 -0.47 34.79 6.36
C SER A 409 -1.44 33.92 7.17
N SER A 410 -2.03 32.91 6.54
CA SER A 410 -3.01 32.02 7.19
C SER A 410 -2.39 31.08 8.22
N LEU A 411 -1.13 30.70 8.07
CA LEU A 411 -0.44 29.85 9.04
C LEU A 411 -0.20 30.60 10.37
N ASN A 412 0.17 31.87 10.30
CA ASN A 412 0.37 32.68 11.50
C ASN A 412 -0.92 32.79 12.34
N SER A 413 -2.09 32.84 11.69
CA SER A 413 -3.38 32.80 12.36
C SER A 413 -3.64 31.44 12.99
N PHE A 414 -3.38 30.36 12.27
CA PHE A 414 -3.49 28.99 12.78
C PHE A 414 -2.60 28.75 13.99
N MET A 415 -1.32 29.15 13.91
CA MET A 415 -0.36 28.98 15.01
C MET A 415 -0.76 29.79 16.26
N LYS A 416 -1.20 31.04 16.08
CA LYS A 416 -1.69 31.86 17.20
C LYS A 416 -2.90 31.22 17.87
N GLN A 417 -3.87 30.77 17.11
CA GLN A 417 -5.09 30.18 17.64
C GLN A 417 -4.89 28.78 18.21
N SER A 418 -4.05 27.95 17.59
CA SER A 418 -3.67 26.64 18.14
C SER A 418 -2.90 26.77 19.44
N LYS A 419 -2.02 27.78 19.56
CA LYS A 419 -1.35 28.13 20.83
C LYS A 419 -2.37 28.56 21.90
N LEU A 420 -3.36 29.36 21.52
CA LEU A 420 -4.44 29.78 22.43
C LEU A 420 -5.31 28.58 22.85
N GLN A 421 -5.73 27.74 21.92
CA GLN A 421 -6.49 26.52 22.25
C GLN A 421 -5.71 25.57 23.14
N GLN A 422 -4.41 25.40 22.95
CA GLN A 422 -3.55 24.61 23.84
C GLN A 422 -3.38 25.24 25.22
N MET A 423 -3.37 26.58 25.33
CA MET A 423 -3.37 27.27 26.62
C MET A 423 -4.70 27.09 27.36
N PHE A 424 -5.83 27.12 26.63
CA PHE A 424 -7.15 26.91 27.20
C PHE A 424 -7.41 25.43 27.52
N SER A 425 -6.93 24.49 26.73
CA SER A 425 -7.06 23.04 26.98
C SER A 425 -6.22 22.56 28.16
N ARG A 426 -5.16 23.28 28.54
CA ARG A 426 -4.40 22.99 29.77
C ARG A 426 -5.23 23.22 31.05
N ASN A 427 -6.30 24.01 30.99
CA ASN A 427 -7.20 24.23 32.14
C ASN A 427 -8.43 23.31 32.12
N VAL A 428 -8.62 22.53 31.08
CA VAL A 428 -9.59 21.45 31.00
C VAL A 428 -8.84 20.24 30.44
N GLU A 429 -8.06 19.60 31.27
CA GLU A 429 -7.58 18.25 31.00
C GLU A 429 -8.79 17.31 31.04
N ILE A 430 -9.58 17.29 29.98
CA ILE A 430 -10.15 16.04 29.55
C ILE A 430 -8.98 15.34 28.86
N GLU A 431 -8.17 14.66 29.63
CA GLU A 431 -7.44 13.50 29.14
C GLU A 431 -8.51 12.57 28.59
N LEU A 432 -8.83 12.72 27.31
CA LEU A 432 -9.20 11.52 26.55
C LEU A 432 -8.05 10.56 26.86
N PRO A 433 -8.34 9.36 27.42
CA PRO A 433 -7.30 8.41 27.69
C PRO A 433 -6.56 8.31 26.36
N GLU A 434 -5.34 8.83 26.40
CA GLU A 434 -4.38 8.62 25.35
C GLU A 434 -4.43 7.12 25.13
N PHE A 435 -5.00 6.65 24.00
CA PHE A 435 -4.64 5.38 23.45
C PHE A 435 -3.22 5.50 22.91
N VAL A 436 -2.37 6.13 23.65
CA VAL A 436 -1.01 5.70 23.78
C VAL A 436 -1.18 4.31 24.35
N ARG A 437 -1.10 3.29 23.51
CA ARG A 437 -0.40 2.10 23.93
C ARG A 437 1.01 2.57 24.29
N ILE A 438 1.16 3.24 25.44
CA ILE A 438 2.23 2.91 26.35
C ILE A 438 1.85 1.49 26.75
N GLY A 439 2.14 0.54 25.82
CA GLY A 439 2.56 -0.70 26.32
C GLY A 439 3.71 -0.31 27.23
N LYS A 440 3.50 -0.13 28.55
CA LYS A 440 4.36 -0.84 29.45
C LYS A 440 4.48 -2.16 28.74
N TYR A 441 5.64 -2.37 28.17
CA TYR A 441 6.05 -3.67 27.68
C TYR A 441 5.98 -4.57 28.92
N GLN A 442 4.74 -4.90 29.34
CA GLN A 442 4.52 -6.11 30.07
C GLN A 442 4.98 -7.11 29.04
N LYS A 443 6.22 -7.60 29.24
CA LYS A 443 6.73 -8.75 28.52
C LYS A 443 5.56 -9.70 28.48
N LYS A 444 4.81 -9.73 27.34
CA LYS A 444 3.67 -10.63 27.19
C LYS A 444 4.26 -11.98 27.49
N GLN A 445 3.75 -12.64 28.53
CA GLN A 445 4.15 -14.01 28.80
C GLN A 445 3.98 -14.74 27.49
N LYS A 446 5.07 -15.28 26.96
CA LYS A 446 4.99 -16.11 25.76
C LYS A 446 4.06 -17.25 26.12
N LYS A 447 2.92 -17.36 25.44
CA LYS A 447 1.95 -18.45 25.62
C LYS A 447 1.97 -19.33 24.38
N ASN A 448 1.52 -20.57 24.53
CA ASN A 448 1.31 -21.43 23.36
C ASN A 448 0.36 -20.76 22.35
N PHE A 449 0.50 -21.07 21.06
CA PHE A 449 -0.22 -20.39 19.98
C PHE A 449 -1.76 -20.50 20.07
N MET A 450 -2.28 -21.48 20.82
CA MET A 450 -3.72 -21.64 21.06
C MET A 450 -4.19 -20.92 22.32
N ASN A 451 -3.28 -20.33 23.12
CA ASN A 451 -3.58 -19.65 24.38
C ASN A 451 -4.35 -20.52 25.41
N ILE A 452 -4.06 -21.82 25.41
CA ILE A 452 -4.64 -22.80 26.31
C ILE A 452 -3.72 -22.95 27.54
N GLU A 453 -4.31 -23.07 28.72
CA GLU A 453 -3.54 -23.22 29.96
C GLU A 453 -2.96 -24.63 30.08
N ALA A 454 -1.67 -24.73 30.39
CA ALA A 454 -0.97 -25.99 30.51
C ALA A 454 -1.41 -26.79 31.75
N VAL A 455 -1.44 -28.12 31.60
CA VAL A 455 -1.74 -29.03 32.72
C VAL A 455 -0.58 -29.15 33.71
N ARG A 456 0.62 -29.16 33.16
CA ARG A 456 1.89 -29.16 33.91
C ARG A 456 2.80 -28.13 33.28
N GLY A 457 3.58 -27.46 34.07
CA GLY A 457 4.51 -26.46 33.54
C GLY A 457 5.54 -26.02 34.53
N ILE A 458 6.49 -25.30 34.01
CA ILE A 458 7.51 -24.58 34.79
C ILE A 458 7.32 -23.10 34.38
N PRO A 459 6.73 -22.28 35.26
CA PRO A 459 6.44 -20.88 34.94
C PRO A 459 7.71 -20.05 34.83
N GLN A 460 7.56 -18.84 34.31
CA GLN A 460 8.65 -17.86 34.28
C GLN A 460 9.12 -17.57 35.69
N ASP A 461 10.46 -17.41 35.84
CA ASP A 461 11.12 -17.11 37.10
C ASP A 461 11.03 -18.25 38.17
N ASP A 462 10.70 -19.47 37.73
CA ASP A 462 10.74 -20.64 38.59
C ASP A 462 12.19 -21.00 38.92
N PRO A 463 12.54 -21.19 40.22
CA PRO A 463 13.91 -21.53 40.61
C PRO A 463 14.48 -22.76 39.93
N ARG A 464 13.64 -23.71 39.51
CA ARG A 464 14.04 -24.90 38.75
C ARG A 464 14.79 -24.59 37.48
N LEU A 465 14.48 -23.47 36.82
CA LEU A 465 15.13 -23.02 35.58
C LEU A 465 16.59 -22.56 35.84
N GLU A 466 16.90 -22.13 37.06
CA GLU A 466 18.23 -21.64 37.42
C GLU A 466 19.15 -22.76 37.91
N TRP A 467 18.63 -23.69 38.75
CA TRP A 467 19.47 -24.72 39.32
C TRP A 467 19.53 -26.02 38.49
N ALA A 468 18.63 -26.21 37.52
CA ALA A 468 18.70 -27.40 36.68
C ALA A 468 19.94 -27.37 35.77
N THR A 469 20.76 -28.40 35.86
CA THR A 469 22.00 -28.52 35.08
C THR A 469 21.73 -28.90 33.60
N THR A 470 20.63 -29.58 33.35
CA THR A 470 20.25 -30.02 31.98
C THR A 470 18.74 -30.01 31.80
N MET A 471 18.28 -29.89 30.53
CA MET A 471 16.86 -30.01 30.19
C MET A 471 16.30 -31.38 30.58
N ARG A 472 17.10 -32.45 30.59
CA ARG A 472 16.68 -33.78 31.02
C ARG A 472 16.12 -33.77 32.45
N VAL A 473 16.71 -33.01 33.36
CA VAL A 473 16.21 -32.86 34.72
C VAL A 473 14.83 -32.22 34.72
N LEU A 474 14.62 -31.17 33.94
CA LEU A 474 13.32 -30.52 33.85
C LEU A 474 12.27 -31.43 33.20
N MET A 475 12.63 -32.19 32.17
CA MET A 475 11.73 -33.16 31.52
C MET A 475 11.29 -34.25 32.48
N SER A 476 12.20 -34.80 33.30
CA SER A 476 11.86 -35.83 34.29
C SER A 476 10.85 -35.32 35.31
N GLN A 477 10.96 -34.07 35.76
CA GLN A 477 10.02 -33.44 36.70
C GLN A 477 8.62 -33.23 36.09
N LEU A 478 8.54 -33.04 34.78
CA LEU A 478 7.26 -32.98 34.05
C LEU A 478 6.68 -34.36 33.76
N GLY A 479 7.41 -35.43 34.06
CA GLY A 479 7.03 -36.81 33.80
C GLY A 479 7.24 -37.21 32.32
N ILE A 480 8.21 -36.59 31.68
CA ILE A 480 8.63 -36.90 30.30
C ILE A 480 9.87 -37.79 30.34
N TRP A 481 9.75 -38.98 29.77
CA TRP A 481 10.85 -39.96 29.73
C TRP A 481 11.75 -39.70 28.50
N VAL A 482 13.05 -39.61 28.76
CA VAL A 482 14.10 -39.45 27.75
C VAL A 482 14.86 -40.75 27.62
N THR A 483 14.85 -41.34 26.42
CA THR A 483 15.62 -42.55 26.08
C THR A 483 16.82 -42.17 25.22
N ILE A 484 17.85 -43.03 25.26
CA ILE A 484 19.02 -42.90 24.40
C ILE A 484 18.98 -44.04 23.41
N THR A 485 19.07 -43.73 22.09
CA THR A 485 19.16 -44.80 21.08
C THR A 485 20.52 -45.48 21.08
N PRO A 486 20.68 -46.63 20.49
CA PRO A 486 21.98 -47.32 20.37
C PRO A 486 23.07 -46.44 19.69
N GLU A 487 22.64 -45.50 18.83
CA GLU A 487 23.50 -44.53 18.13
C GLU A 487 23.84 -43.31 19.03
N GLY A 488 23.37 -43.25 20.27
CA GLY A 488 23.65 -42.20 21.24
C GLY A 488 22.72 -40.98 21.11
N GLU A 489 21.69 -41.01 20.23
CA GLU A 489 20.72 -39.92 20.11
C GLU A 489 19.72 -39.95 21.27
N GLN A 490 19.45 -38.77 21.82
CA GLN A 490 18.47 -38.61 22.89
C GLN A 490 17.08 -38.35 22.33
N HIS A 491 16.07 -39.10 22.76
CA HIS A 491 14.73 -38.99 22.28
C HIS A 491 13.70 -38.98 23.41
N MET A 492 12.68 -38.11 23.31
CA MET A 492 11.53 -38.08 24.22
C MET A 492 10.42 -38.97 23.68
N GLN A 493 9.98 -39.93 24.49
CA GLN A 493 8.95 -40.87 24.05
C GLN A 493 7.57 -40.24 23.97
N ASN A 494 6.90 -40.40 22.82
CA ASN A 494 5.52 -39.93 22.58
C ASN A 494 5.26 -38.47 22.97
N VAL A 495 6.18 -37.58 22.63
CA VAL A 495 6.04 -36.15 22.86
C VAL A 495 6.29 -35.40 21.56
N VAL A 496 5.43 -34.45 21.26
CA VAL A 496 5.65 -33.46 20.20
C VAL A 496 6.08 -32.15 20.83
N CYS A 497 7.20 -31.63 20.36
CA CYS A 497 7.83 -30.44 20.95
C CYS A 497 7.59 -29.19 20.10
N TYR A 498 7.44 -28.07 20.79
CA TYR A 498 7.41 -26.73 20.21
C TYR A 498 8.37 -25.83 20.98
N ILE A 499 9.21 -25.10 20.27
CA ILE A 499 10.08 -24.06 20.86
C ILE A 499 9.61 -22.71 20.33
N ASP A 500 9.23 -21.80 21.22
CA ASP A 500 8.63 -20.51 20.86
C ASP A 500 7.45 -20.65 19.86
N ASN A 501 6.61 -21.67 20.07
CA ASN A 501 5.49 -22.07 19.23
C ASN A 501 5.85 -22.71 17.87
N PHE A 502 7.12 -23.06 17.65
CA PHE A 502 7.57 -23.77 16.45
C PHE A 502 7.76 -25.24 16.75
N LYS A 503 7.19 -26.10 15.89
CA LYS A 503 7.34 -27.53 16.06
C LYS A 503 8.80 -27.95 15.85
N GLU A 504 9.37 -28.59 16.88
CA GLU A 504 10.70 -29.18 16.82
C GLU A 504 10.60 -30.69 16.66
N THR A 505 11.21 -31.22 15.63
CA THR A 505 11.22 -32.66 15.34
C THR A 505 12.45 -33.36 15.85
N ASP A 506 13.52 -32.63 16.10
CA ASP A 506 14.75 -33.14 16.67
C ASP A 506 14.76 -32.90 18.18
N HIS A 507 14.47 -33.91 18.94
CA HIS A 507 14.44 -33.84 20.40
C HIS A 507 15.81 -33.54 21.01
N SER A 508 16.90 -33.78 20.28
CA SER A 508 18.25 -33.47 20.77
C SER A 508 18.46 -31.96 20.95
N ILE A 509 17.86 -31.14 20.08
CA ILE A 509 17.89 -29.68 20.17
C ILE A 509 17.25 -29.20 21.46
N VAL A 510 16.08 -29.78 21.81
CA VAL A 510 15.40 -29.48 23.06
C VAL A 510 16.26 -29.85 24.27
N LEU A 511 16.84 -31.04 24.25
CA LEU A 511 17.58 -31.60 25.36
C LEU A 511 18.97 -30.95 25.54
N GLN A 512 19.55 -30.38 24.49
CA GLN A 512 20.80 -29.62 24.52
C GLN A 512 20.58 -28.14 24.86
N THR A 513 19.34 -27.67 24.95
CA THR A 513 19.05 -26.30 25.38
C THR A 513 19.54 -26.09 26.80
N ASN A 514 20.18 -24.95 27.06
CA ASN A 514 20.56 -24.62 28.44
C ASN A 514 19.29 -24.22 29.22
N PRO A 515 18.99 -24.85 30.38
CA PRO A 515 17.86 -24.45 31.22
C PRO A 515 17.82 -22.97 31.56
N SER A 516 18.98 -22.34 31.75
CA SER A 516 19.08 -20.90 32.03
C SER A 516 18.58 -20.00 30.90
N ASP A 517 18.50 -20.52 29.65
CA ASP A 517 17.99 -19.80 28.50
C ASP A 517 16.47 -19.98 28.32
N VAL A 518 15.87 -20.86 29.14
CA VAL A 518 14.43 -21.13 29.11
C VAL A 518 13.70 -20.09 29.96
N LYS A 519 12.62 -19.55 29.43
CA LYS A 519 11.72 -18.61 30.09
C LYS A 519 10.60 -19.33 30.83
N SER A 520 9.97 -20.30 30.15
CA SER A 520 8.90 -21.14 30.72
C SER A 520 8.73 -22.42 29.92
N ILE A 521 8.13 -23.42 30.52
CA ILE A 521 7.80 -24.69 29.90
C ILE A 521 6.32 -24.98 30.16
N GLU A 522 5.57 -25.36 29.11
CA GLU A 522 4.18 -25.81 29.20
C GLU A 522 4.06 -27.24 28.67
N TYR A 523 3.40 -28.12 29.43
CA TYR A 523 3.24 -29.52 29.04
C TYR A 523 1.78 -29.97 29.14
N PHE A 524 1.31 -30.55 28.05
CA PHE A 524 0.00 -31.22 27.92
C PHE A 524 0.24 -32.72 27.81
N PRO A 525 -0.06 -33.49 28.88
CA PRO A 525 0.14 -34.94 28.88
C PRO A 525 -0.70 -35.62 27.79
N LYS A 526 -0.26 -36.82 27.38
CA LYS A 526 -1.04 -37.68 26.48
C LYS A 526 -2.46 -37.97 27.03
N ASN A 527 -3.38 -38.26 26.14
CA ASN A 527 -4.80 -38.57 26.43
C ASN A 527 -5.65 -37.37 26.85
N ARG A 528 -5.26 -36.15 26.52
CA ARG A 528 -6.08 -34.95 26.73
C ARG A 528 -6.76 -34.53 25.43
N SER A 529 -7.97 -34.04 25.53
CA SER A 529 -8.73 -33.53 24.39
C SER A 529 -8.06 -32.34 23.70
N GLU A 530 -7.32 -31.53 24.47
CA GLU A 530 -6.58 -30.37 23.99
C GLU A 530 -5.48 -30.75 22.98
N ASN A 531 -4.94 -31.98 23.02
CA ASN A 531 -3.89 -32.41 22.11
C ASN A 531 -4.38 -32.42 20.63
N GLY A 532 -5.67 -32.69 20.42
CA GLY A 532 -6.29 -32.59 19.11
C GLY A 532 -6.31 -31.14 18.57
N VAL A 533 -6.43 -30.15 19.44
CA VAL A 533 -6.42 -28.72 19.10
C VAL A 533 -5.07 -28.27 18.55
N PHE A 534 -3.97 -28.89 19.00
CA PHE A 534 -2.62 -28.62 18.48
C PHE A 534 -2.33 -29.30 17.14
N GLY A 535 -3.32 -29.94 16.51
CA GLY A 535 -3.15 -30.64 15.24
C GLY A 535 -2.27 -31.89 15.33
N VAL A 536 -2.10 -32.45 16.50
CA VAL A 536 -1.29 -33.63 16.75
C VAL A 536 -2.05 -34.88 16.34
N ARG A 537 -1.54 -35.64 15.35
CA ARG A 537 -2.12 -36.89 14.88
C ARG A 537 -1.70 -38.03 15.79
N PHE A 538 -2.52 -39.10 15.78
CA PHE A 538 -2.17 -40.36 16.45
C PHE A 538 -0.80 -40.85 15.99
N SER A 539 0.00 -41.36 16.95
CA SER A 539 1.19 -42.12 16.66
C SER A 539 0.81 -43.37 15.83
N PRO A 540 1.73 -43.95 15.04
CA PRO A 540 1.49 -45.21 14.36
C PRO A 540 0.91 -46.33 15.25
N ASN A 541 1.16 -46.26 16.55
CA ASN A 541 0.65 -47.20 17.56
C ASN A 541 -0.71 -46.79 18.16
N GLY A 542 -1.44 -45.84 17.56
CA GLY A 542 -2.78 -45.42 18.01
C GLY A 542 -2.81 -44.55 19.29
N THR A 543 -1.67 -44.13 19.82
CA THR A 543 -1.61 -43.29 21.04
C THR A 543 -1.53 -41.81 20.70
N ILE A 544 -2.25 -40.96 21.45
CA ILE A 544 -2.13 -39.51 21.35
C ILE A 544 -0.84 -39.11 22.07
N PRO A 545 0.13 -38.45 21.39
CA PRO A 545 1.34 -37.99 22.04
C PRO A 545 1.07 -36.82 22.98
N GLY A 546 1.94 -36.63 23.97
CA GLY A 546 1.97 -35.39 24.75
C GLY A 546 2.47 -34.22 23.92
N VAL A 547 2.12 -33.00 24.30
CA VAL A 547 2.56 -31.78 23.62
C VAL A 547 3.35 -30.91 24.61
N LEU A 548 4.56 -30.55 24.24
CA LEU A 548 5.49 -29.77 25.03
C LEU A 548 5.82 -28.44 24.35
N PHE A 549 5.61 -27.33 25.03
CA PHE A 549 6.05 -26.02 24.60
C PHE A 549 7.18 -25.53 25.49
N ILE A 550 8.23 -25.01 24.89
CA ILE A 550 9.37 -24.39 25.55
C ILE A 550 9.47 -22.97 25.04
N PHE A 551 9.42 -22.01 25.95
CA PHE A 551 9.59 -20.61 25.63
C PHE A 551 10.96 -20.14 26.11
N LEU A 552 11.69 -19.44 25.27
CA LEU A 552 13.04 -18.99 25.53
C LEU A 552 13.08 -17.54 26.01
N LYS A 553 14.11 -17.20 26.78
CA LYS A 553 14.41 -15.82 27.18
C LYS A 553 14.80 -14.99 25.94
N ASP A 554 14.44 -13.69 25.93
CA ASP A 554 14.81 -12.79 24.85
C ASP A 554 16.34 -12.72 24.70
N GLY A 555 16.87 -12.94 23.51
CA GLY A 555 18.32 -12.98 23.24
C GLY A 555 18.90 -14.38 23.09
N SER A 556 18.30 -15.45 23.63
CA SER A 556 18.72 -16.83 23.38
C SER A 556 18.39 -17.30 21.96
N GLU A 557 17.43 -16.68 21.29
CA GLU A 557 17.12 -16.87 19.87
C GLU A 557 18.32 -16.57 18.95
N ILE A 558 19.21 -15.65 19.37
CA ILE A 558 20.38 -15.27 18.56
C ILE A 558 21.37 -16.42 18.42
N LYS A 559 21.54 -17.24 19.46
CA LYS A 559 22.44 -18.41 19.44
C LYS A 559 21.92 -19.55 18.55
N ARG A 560 20.60 -19.61 18.30
CA ARG A 560 19.95 -20.63 17.46
C ARG A 560 19.77 -20.25 16.00
N ARG A 561 20.01 -18.99 15.63
CA ARG A 561 19.86 -18.51 14.26
C ARG A 561 20.54 -19.38 13.20
N ASN A 562 21.63 -20.04 13.57
CA ASN A 562 22.36 -20.94 12.67
C ASN A 562 21.66 -22.30 12.46
N HIS A 563 20.73 -22.70 13.34
CA HIS A 563 19.98 -23.96 13.22
C HIS A 563 18.61 -23.77 12.54
N LEU A 564 18.12 -22.54 12.41
CA LEU A 564 16.80 -22.24 11.86
C LEU A 564 16.84 -21.62 10.46
N LEU A 565 17.82 -22.00 9.62
CA LEU A 565 17.86 -21.58 8.21
C LEU A 565 16.61 -21.99 7.43
N SER A 566 15.89 -23.01 7.91
CA SER A 566 14.65 -23.51 7.30
C SER A 566 13.41 -22.71 7.67
N MET A 567 13.52 -21.76 8.60
CA MET A 567 12.36 -21.04 9.16
C MET A 567 12.55 -19.54 9.05
N ALA A 568 11.45 -18.83 8.78
CA ALA A 568 11.40 -17.38 8.78
C ALA A 568 10.12 -16.87 9.44
N LYS A 569 10.26 -15.84 10.28
CA LYS A 569 9.16 -15.01 10.75
C LYS A 569 9.10 -13.77 9.87
N VAL A 570 7.95 -13.54 9.25
CA VAL A 570 7.74 -12.47 8.28
C VAL A 570 6.61 -11.57 8.75
N GLN A 571 6.87 -10.28 8.76
CA GLN A 571 5.88 -9.24 8.99
C GLN A 571 5.84 -8.36 7.73
N PRO A 572 5.06 -8.73 6.71
CA PRO A 572 4.90 -7.87 5.55
C PRO A 572 4.27 -6.53 5.94
N LEU A 573 4.43 -5.51 5.10
CA LEU A 573 3.65 -4.29 5.26
C LEU A 573 2.17 -4.64 5.13
N GLY A 574 1.50 -4.72 6.27
CA GLY A 574 0.09 -5.03 6.35
C GLY A 574 -0.77 -3.85 5.89
N TYR A 575 -1.98 -4.16 5.45
CA TYR A 575 -2.93 -3.13 5.07
C TYR A 575 -3.74 -2.64 6.28
N ARG A 576 -4.15 -1.38 6.21
CA ARG A 576 -5.18 -0.81 7.07
C ARG A 576 -6.53 -0.88 6.36
N TYR A 577 -7.57 -1.23 7.10
CA TYR A 577 -8.94 -1.12 6.61
C TYR A 577 -9.31 0.35 6.43
N ASN A 578 -10.28 0.60 5.56
CA ASN A 578 -10.86 1.92 5.42
C ASN A 578 -11.30 2.45 6.80
N MET A 579 -10.92 3.68 7.12
CA MET A 579 -11.25 4.32 8.38
C MET A 579 -12.19 5.49 8.10
N GLU A 580 -13.36 5.46 8.71
CA GLU A 580 -14.29 6.58 8.67
C GLU A 580 -13.79 7.72 9.54
N PHE A 581 -14.04 8.94 9.10
CA PHE A 581 -13.76 10.12 9.88
C PHE A 581 -14.56 10.07 11.18
N TYR A 582 -13.89 10.24 12.32
CA TYR A 582 -14.54 10.25 13.61
C TYR A 582 -15.45 11.47 13.74
N SER A 583 -16.76 11.24 13.82
CA SER A 583 -17.76 12.24 14.17
C SER A 583 -18.28 11.92 15.58
N PRO A 584 -17.96 12.75 16.59
CA PRO A 584 -18.45 12.49 17.93
C PRO A 584 -19.97 12.56 17.94
N GLN A 585 -20.62 11.55 18.50
CA GLN A 585 -22.05 11.61 18.85
C GLN A 585 -22.13 12.31 20.20
N TYR A 586 -22.81 13.45 20.26
CA TYR A 586 -23.05 14.21 21.47
C TYR A 586 -24.38 13.84 22.09
#